data_129c0cb764b5dfef39ad6ec12d77920d
#
_entry.id   129c0cb764b5dfef39ad6ec12d77920d
#
_cell.length_a   1.000
_cell.length_b   1.000
_cell.length_c   1.000
_cell.angle_alpha   90.00
_cell.angle_beta   90.00
_cell.angle_gamma   90.00
#
_symmetry.space_group_name_H-M   'P 1'
#
loop_
_entity.id
_entity.type
_entity.pdbx_description
1 polymer ?
#
loop_
_entity_poly.entity_id
_entity_poly.type
_entity_poly.pdbx_seq_one_letter_code
_entity_poly.pdbx_strand_id
1 'polypeptide(L)'
;MQASFHRGAPQSLNIQERFLMARMGANVLFNERIQTRVLQAIGRCTRSLEDYSAVVISGDELPDYLADAKRRKFLHPELQAELQFGVEQSKGVAVEDVLENFQIFLRNDKEWEQVNEQIVSGRKQMAQLPFPALDELAAVVAYEIDFQDALWQGDYESACESAERVLGGLAKPDLRGYRALWHYLAGIAAWLASAEGVPDFDTKARTHFDQAKKATTAVPWLARLSRYGLKKAGSAAQDDDGQNEAVVMEQVERLEAVLTDLGTTHDRSFARREKEILDGLASAEQFEVGHRLLGELLGFEAGKIEQDGSPDPWWLAGKYCLVFEDHAAAQDDGLVDVKKARQVSSHPAWMRDNVQGSSGAEILPVLVTPVKKAKSTAMPHLKAVSIWPLSEFRAWANSSLSTVRELRKTFVEAGNLIWRANAAEVLKSRGIAAPTLFSRLKGKIAANFLRSVS
;
A
#
# COMPACT_ATOMS: atom_id res chain seq x y z
N MET A 1 -17.03 -24.03 -24.29
CA MET A 1 -15.88 -23.17 -24.70
C MET A 1 -15.17 -22.72 -23.43
N GLN A 2 -13.93 -23.12 -23.22
CA GLN A 2 -13.20 -22.84 -21.98
C GLN A 2 -12.49 -21.51 -22.12
N ALA A 3 -12.95 -20.47 -21.42
CA ALA A 3 -12.23 -19.21 -21.33
C ALA A 3 -11.34 -19.26 -20.08
N SER A 4 -10.08 -19.54 -20.29
CA SER A 4 -9.06 -19.48 -19.24
C SER A 4 -8.52 -18.04 -19.18
N PHE A 5 -8.78 -17.33 -18.08
CA PHE A 5 -8.14 -16.06 -17.80
C PHE A 5 -6.84 -16.32 -17.08
N HIS A 6 -5.71 -16.05 -17.74
CA HIS A 6 -4.41 -16.08 -17.10
C HIS A 6 -4.24 -14.93 -16.11
N ARG A 7 -3.54 -15.24 -15.02
CA ARG A 7 -3.10 -14.39 -13.91
C ARG A 7 -3.09 -12.89 -14.18
N GLY A 8 -3.86 -12.19 -13.38
CA GLY A 8 -3.89 -10.74 -13.27
C GLY A 8 -5.19 -10.16 -13.79
N ALA A 9 -5.82 -9.28 -13.02
CA ALA A 9 -6.78 -8.32 -13.54
C ALA A 9 -6.22 -7.74 -14.85
N PRO A 10 -7.03 -7.28 -15.82
CA PRO A 10 -6.54 -6.80 -17.12
C PRO A 10 -5.62 -5.58 -16.98
N GLN A 11 -4.45 -5.78 -16.43
CA GLN A 11 -3.47 -4.79 -16.02
C GLN A 11 -2.33 -4.67 -17.03
N SER A 12 -2.60 -4.52 -18.30
CA SER A 12 -1.63 -3.84 -19.14
C SER A 12 -1.75 -2.33 -18.95
N LEU A 13 -1.55 -1.88 -17.71
CA LEU A 13 -1.45 -0.47 -17.41
C LEU A 13 -0.12 0.06 -17.91
N ASN A 14 -0.14 1.15 -18.69
CA ASN A 14 1.08 1.87 -19.01
C ASN A 14 1.64 2.58 -17.77
N ILE A 15 2.84 3.13 -17.88
CA ILE A 15 3.51 3.80 -16.74
C ILE A 15 2.69 4.97 -16.21
N GLN A 16 2.03 5.73 -17.07
CA GLN A 16 1.19 6.86 -16.69
C GLN A 16 -0.04 6.40 -15.89
N GLU A 17 -0.73 5.37 -16.37
CA GLU A 17 -1.88 4.79 -15.64
C GLU A 17 -1.48 4.26 -14.27
N ARG A 18 -0.33 3.56 -14.18
CA ARG A 18 0.21 3.12 -12.89
C ARG A 18 0.51 4.27 -11.96
N PHE A 19 1.08 5.36 -12.49
CA PHE A 19 1.33 6.57 -11.69
C PHE A 19 0.03 7.17 -11.17
N LEU A 20 -0.98 7.34 -12.03
CA LEU A 20 -2.28 7.89 -11.64
C LEU A 20 -2.95 7.04 -10.57
N MET A 21 -2.93 5.72 -10.71
CA MET A 21 -3.53 4.81 -9.72
C MET A 21 -2.73 4.77 -8.41
N ALA A 22 -1.43 4.51 -8.49
CA ALA A 22 -0.62 4.23 -7.30
C ALA A 22 -0.19 5.48 -6.55
N ARG A 23 0.06 6.59 -7.24
CA ARG A 23 0.61 7.82 -6.65
C ARG A 23 -0.43 8.92 -6.45
N MET A 24 -1.38 9.04 -7.38
CA MET A 24 -2.40 10.07 -7.32
C MET A 24 -3.72 9.57 -6.74
N GLY A 25 -3.86 8.26 -6.49
CA GLY A 25 -5.08 7.67 -5.95
C GLY A 25 -6.30 7.86 -6.88
N ALA A 26 -6.06 7.90 -8.18
CA ALA A 26 -7.08 8.17 -9.19
C ALA A 26 -7.74 6.88 -9.72
N ASN A 27 -7.91 5.87 -8.88
CA ASN A 27 -8.48 4.57 -9.26
C ASN A 27 -9.87 4.67 -9.87
N VAL A 28 -10.64 5.67 -9.44
CA VAL A 28 -12.00 5.92 -9.96
C VAL A 28 -12.03 6.09 -11.48
N LEU A 29 -10.95 6.62 -12.09
CA LEU A 29 -10.83 6.79 -13.54
C LEU A 29 -10.78 5.47 -14.32
N PHE A 30 -10.43 4.37 -13.66
CA PHE A 30 -10.17 3.08 -14.29
C PHE A 30 -11.24 2.02 -13.97
N ASN A 31 -12.14 2.28 -13.02
CA ASN A 31 -13.15 1.32 -12.59
C ASN A 31 -14.08 0.90 -13.74
N GLU A 32 -14.58 1.84 -14.52
CA GLU A 32 -15.43 1.58 -15.69
C GLU A 32 -14.69 0.75 -16.74
N ARG A 33 -13.42 1.04 -17.00
CA ARG A 33 -12.60 0.30 -17.97
C ARG A 33 -12.41 -1.17 -17.56
N ILE A 34 -12.14 -1.42 -16.29
CA ILE A 34 -12.00 -2.79 -15.75
C ILE A 34 -13.31 -3.53 -15.92
N GLN A 35 -14.41 -2.90 -15.53
CA GLN A 35 -15.75 -3.48 -15.66
C GLN A 35 -16.10 -3.80 -17.12
N THR A 36 -15.87 -2.87 -18.04
CA THR A 36 -16.14 -3.08 -19.48
C THR A 36 -15.36 -4.27 -20.03
N ARG A 37 -14.09 -4.43 -19.65
CA ARG A 37 -13.27 -5.58 -20.07
C ARG A 37 -13.79 -6.89 -19.51
N VAL A 38 -14.21 -6.91 -18.25
CA VAL A 38 -14.82 -8.09 -17.63
C VAL A 38 -16.12 -8.48 -18.36
N LEU A 39 -17.01 -7.51 -18.59
CA LEU A 39 -18.26 -7.72 -19.34
C LEU A 39 -18.01 -8.24 -20.75
N GLN A 40 -17.06 -7.67 -21.47
CA GLN A 40 -16.69 -8.12 -22.80
C GLN A 40 -16.14 -9.55 -22.82
N ALA A 41 -15.41 -9.92 -21.78
CA ALA A 41 -14.86 -11.27 -21.67
C ALA A 41 -15.96 -12.30 -21.38
N ILE A 42 -16.85 -12.04 -20.43
CA ILE A 42 -17.97 -12.91 -20.06
C ILE A 42 -18.99 -12.98 -21.21
N GLY A 43 -19.36 -11.86 -21.82
CA GLY A 43 -20.31 -11.78 -22.91
C GLY A 43 -19.86 -12.43 -24.25
N ARG A 44 -18.64 -12.97 -24.30
CA ARG A 44 -18.18 -13.76 -25.45
C ARG A 44 -18.65 -15.19 -25.46
N CYS A 45 -19.21 -15.66 -24.37
CA CYS A 45 -19.64 -17.06 -24.22
C CYS A 45 -21.04 -17.30 -24.76
N THR A 46 -21.89 -16.28 -24.90
CA THR A 46 -23.27 -16.38 -25.43
C THR A 46 -23.43 -15.50 -26.67
N ARG A 47 -24.02 -16.04 -27.73
CA ARG A 47 -24.22 -15.36 -29.02
C ARG A 47 -25.68 -15.30 -29.46
N SER A 48 -26.55 -16.09 -28.86
CA SER A 48 -27.97 -16.11 -29.11
C SER A 48 -28.77 -16.23 -27.82
N LEU A 49 -30.09 -16.03 -27.90
CA LEU A 49 -30.99 -16.20 -26.75
C LEU A 49 -31.13 -17.67 -26.30
N GLU A 50 -30.74 -18.60 -27.15
CA GLU A 50 -30.78 -20.04 -26.88
C GLU A 50 -29.42 -20.57 -26.34
N ASP A 51 -28.37 -19.75 -26.42
CA ASP A 51 -27.06 -20.12 -25.89
C ASP A 51 -27.04 -20.00 -24.35
N TYR A 52 -26.52 -21.00 -23.72
CA TYR A 52 -26.20 -20.95 -22.30
C TYR A 52 -24.75 -21.35 -22.08
N SER A 53 -24.11 -20.73 -21.09
CA SER A 53 -22.70 -20.98 -20.81
C SER A 53 -22.42 -20.87 -19.32
N ALA A 54 -21.51 -21.70 -18.82
CA ALA A 54 -20.93 -21.55 -17.49
C ALA A 54 -19.55 -20.92 -17.62
N VAL A 55 -19.29 -19.91 -16.82
CA VAL A 55 -18.00 -19.21 -16.77
C VAL A 55 -17.30 -19.58 -15.49
N VAL A 56 -16.15 -20.25 -15.60
CA VAL A 56 -15.31 -20.58 -14.46
C VAL A 56 -14.19 -19.54 -14.36
N ILE A 57 -14.18 -18.83 -13.25
CA ILE A 57 -13.18 -17.80 -12.97
C ILE A 57 -12.23 -18.34 -11.90
N SER A 58 -10.95 -18.47 -12.26
CA SER A 58 -9.90 -19.01 -11.37
C SER A 58 -8.76 -18.01 -11.22
N GLY A 59 -8.03 -18.12 -10.12
CA GLY A 59 -6.95 -17.21 -9.73
C GLY A 59 -7.31 -16.43 -8.48
N ASP A 60 -6.52 -15.45 -8.14
CA ASP A 60 -6.67 -14.70 -6.88
C ASP A 60 -7.36 -13.33 -7.11
N GLU A 61 -6.85 -12.52 -8.03
CA GLU A 61 -7.26 -11.11 -8.20
C GLU A 61 -8.65 -10.93 -8.79
N LEU A 62 -8.97 -11.63 -9.87
CA LEU A 62 -10.25 -11.45 -10.56
C LEU A 62 -11.43 -12.03 -9.78
N PRO A 63 -11.35 -13.24 -9.20
CA PRO A 63 -12.38 -13.73 -8.28
C PRO A 63 -12.61 -12.79 -7.11
N ASP A 64 -11.55 -12.27 -6.47
CA ASP A 64 -11.63 -11.32 -5.37
C ASP A 64 -12.32 -10.01 -5.79
N TYR A 65 -11.96 -9.49 -6.96
CA TYR A 65 -12.60 -8.29 -7.51
C TYR A 65 -14.11 -8.49 -7.71
N LEU A 66 -14.51 -9.62 -8.30
CA LEU A 66 -15.92 -9.91 -8.63
C LEU A 66 -16.73 -10.38 -7.41
N ALA A 67 -16.08 -10.97 -6.40
CA ALA A 67 -16.72 -11.36 -5.15
C ALA A 67 -17.07 -10.16 -4.26
N ASP A 68 -16.40 -9.00 -4.44
CA ASP A 68 -16.67 -7.81 -3.64
C ASP A 68 -18.05 -7.20 -3.96
N ALA A 69 -18.97 -7.30 -3.01
CA ALA A 69 -20.32 -6.74 -3.14
C ALA A 69 -20.34 -5.22 -3.38
N LYS A 70 -19.32 -4.48 -2.87
CA LYS A 70 -19.22 -3.03 -3.09
C LYS A 70 -18.90 -2.68 -4.55
N ARG A 71 -18.20 -3.57 -5.24
CA ARG A 71 -17.85 -3.41 -6.67
C ARG A 71 -18.95 -3.95 -7.56
N ARG A 72 -19.58 -5.08 -7.19
CA ARG A 72 -20.69 -5.68 -7.96
C ARG A 72 -21.86 -4.74 -8.21
N LYS A 73 -22.19 -3.84 -7.28
CA LYS A 73 -23.29 -2.87 -7.42
C LYS A 73 -23.20 -1.97 -8.65
N PHE A 74 -22.02 -1.85 -9.26
CA PHE A 74 -21.84 -1.08 -10.50
C PHE A 74 -22.05 -1.95 -11.76
N LEU A 75 -22.14 -3.26 -11.64
CA LEU A 75 -22.40 -4.18 -12.73
C LEU A 75 -23.90 -4.20 -13.09
N HIS A 76 -24.21 -4.68 -14.29
CA HIS A 76 -25.59 -4.91 -14.68
C HIS A 76 -26.27 -5.89 -13.70
N PRO A 77 -27.58 -5.72 -13.36
CA PRO A 77 -28.28 -6.55 -12.38
C PRO A 77 -28.20 -8.06 -12.64
N GLU A 78 -28.21 -8.45 -13.91
CA GLU A 78 -28.05 -9.85 -14.32
C GLU A 78 -26.71 -10.42 -13.83
N LEU A 79 -25.62 -9.75 -14.15
CA LEU A 79 -24.29 -10.18 -13.72
C LEU A 79 -24.10 -10.09 -12.21
N GLN A 80 -24.75 -9.13 -11.55
CA GLN A 80 -24.74 -9.08 -10.07
C GLN A 80 -25.35 -10.34 -9.46
N ALA A 81 -26.51 -10.81 -10.00
CA ALA A 81 -27.20 -12.00 -9.50
C ALA A 81 -26.41 -13.28 -9.77
N GLU A 82 -25.88 -13.43 -10.97
CA GLU A 82 -25.04 -14.58 -11.36
C GLU A 82 -23.77 -14.67 -10.52
N LEU A 83 -23.06 -13.56 -10.34
CA LEU A 83 -21.87 -13.51 -9.52
C LEU A 83 -22.17 -13.75 -8.04
N GLN A 84 -23.27 -13.22 -7.52
CA GLN A 84 -23.67 -13.50 -6.14
C GLN A 84 -23.95 -14.98 -5.93
N PHE A 85 -24.74 -15.59 -6.79
CA PHE A 85 -25.02 -17.01 -6.77
C PHE A 85 -23.72 -17.83 -6.87
N GLY A 86 -22.87 -17.54 -7.87
CA GLY A 86 -21.60 -18.25 -8.07
C GLY A 86 -20.66 -18.16 -6.86
N VAL A 87 -20.56 -17.00 -6.18
CA VAL A 87 -19.78 -16.83 -4.96
C VAL A 87 -20.35 -17.66 -3.81
N GLU A 88 -21.68 -17.67 -3.64
CA GLU A 88 -22.35 -18.44 -2.57
C GLU A 88 -22.14 -19.95 -2.78
N GLN A 89 -22.21 -20.42 -4.02
CA GLN A 89 -22.02 -21.82 -4.39
C GLN A 89 -20.54 -22.29 -4.43
N SER A 90 -19.59 -21.36 -4.41
CA SER A 90 -18.15 -21.68 -4.46
C SER A 90 -17.44 -21.48 -3.13
N LYS A 91 -18.03 -20.76 -2.19
CA LYS A 91 -17.36 -20.34 -0.96
C LYS A 91 -17.38 -21.41 0.12
N GLY A 92 -16.21 -21.98 0.40
CA GLY A 92 -16.06 -22.94 1.50
C GLY A 92 -16.62 -24.34 1.23
N VAL A 93 -16.93 -24.65 -0.03
CA VAL A 93 -17.39 -25.96 -0.48
C VAL A 93 -16.23 -26.81 -1.02
N ALA A 94 -16.40 -28.12 -1.05
CA ALA A 94 -15.41 -29.02 -1.64
C ALA A 94 -15.40 -28.91 -3.17
N VAL A 95 -14.33 -29.31 -3.83
CA VAL A 95 -14.22 -29.28 -5.29
C VAL A 95 -15.28 -30.19 -5.94
N GLU A 96 -15.61 -31.29 -5.28
CA GLU A 96 -16.61 -32.25 -5.70
C GLU A 96 -17.99 -31.62 -5.80
N ASP A 97 -18.37 -30.77 -4.84
CA ASP A 97 -19.66 -30.05 -4.82
C ASP A 97 -19.72 -29.02 -5.97
N VAL A 98 -18.60 -28.36 -6.27
CA VAL A 98 -18.53 -27.43 -7.42
C VAL A 98 -18.71 -28.20 -8.74
N LEU A 99 -18.12 -29.40 -8.85
CA LEU A 99 -18.27 -30.23 -10.05
C LEU A 99 -19.70 -30.75 -10.19
N GLU A 100 -20.36 -31.09 -9.08
CA GLU A 100 -21.77 -31.50 -9.08
C GLU A 100 -22.68 -30.37 -9.55
N ASN A 101 -22.51 -29.16 -9.03
CA ASN A 101 -23.23 -27.97 -9.48
C ASN A 101 -23.02 -27.71 -10.98
N PHE A 102 -21.81 -27.92 -11.49
CA PHE A 102 -21.53 -27.81 -12.91
C PHE A 102 -22.22 -28.87 -13.75
N GLN A 103 -22.34 -30.11 -13.25
CA GLN A 103 -23.08 -31.18 -13.92
C GLN A 103 -24.58 -30.91 -13.96
N ILE A 104 -25.17 -30.34 -12.90
CA ILE A 104 -26.58 -29.91 -12.86
C ILE A 104 -26.83 -28.86 -13.97
N PHE A 105 -25.93 -27.89 -14.06
CA PHE A 105 -26.00 -26.89 -15.15
C PHE A 105 -25.93 -27.53 -16.54
N LEU A 106 -25.00 -28.47 -16.77
CA LEU A 106 -24.84 -29.13 -18.09
C LEU A 106 -26.01 -30.01 -18.47
N ARG A 107 -26.71 -30.64 -17.51
CA ARG A 107 -27.92 -31.41 -17.80
C ARG A 107 -29.07 -30.55 -18.26
N ASN A 108 -29.12 -29.29 -17.83
CA ASN A 108 -30.14 -28.29 -18.20
C ASN A 108 -31.57 -28.85 -18.05
N ASP A 109 -31.83 -29.56 -16.95
CA ASP A 109 -33.08 -30.17 -16.59
C ASP A 109 -33.88 -29.34 -15.57
N LYS A 110 -34.97 -29.92 -15.03
CA LYS A 110 -35.85 -29.24 -14.06
C LYS A 110 -35.12 -28.74 -12.80
N GLU A 111 -34.06 -29.39 -12.43
CA GLU A 111 -33.23 -28.96 -11.28
C GLU A 111 -32.53 -27.66 -11.62
N TRP A 112 -31.93 -27.54 -12.81
CA TRP A 112 -31.36 -26.28 -13.28
C TRP A 112 -32.41 -25.18 -13.49
N GLU A 113 -33.61 -25.51 -13.97
CA GLU A 113 -34.71 -24.54 -14.12
C GLU A 113 -35.03 -23.86 -12.78
N GLN A 114 -35.09 -24.61 -11.67
CA GLN A 114 -35.31 -24.05 -10.33
C GLN A 114 -34.18 -23.13 -9.89
N VAL A 115 -32.91 -23.51 -10.14
CA VAL A 115 -31.73 -22.68 -9.84
C VAL A 115 -31.78 -21.39 -10.67
N ASN A 116 -32.09 -21.49 -11.95
CA ASN A 116 -32.21 -20.34 -12.84
C ASN A 116 -33.33 -19.37 -12.40
N GLU A 117 -34.47 -19.89 -11.95
CA GLU A 117 -35.54 -19.05 -11.37
C GLU A 117 -35.09 -18.28 -10.13
N GLN A 118 -34.25 -18.86 -9.26
CA GLN A 118 -33.68 -18.17 -8.10
C GLN A 118 -32.77 -17.03 -8.57
N ILE A 119 -31.88 -17.27 -9.54
CA ILE A 119 -30.98 -16.24 -10.09
C ILE A 119 -31.81 -15.10 -10.70
N VAL A 120 -32.81 -15.41 -11.51
CA VAL A 120 -33.72 -14.45 -12.17
C VAL A 120 -34.50 -13.65 -11.11
N SER A 121 -34.97 -14.30 -10.05
CA SER A 121 -35.64 -13.63 -8.93
C SER A 121 -34.70 -12.66 -8.21
N GLY A 122 -33.46 -13.10 -7.94
CA GLY A 122 -32.41 -12.25 -7.36
C GLY A 122 -32.14 -11.00 -8.21
N ARG A 123 -32.08 -11.14 -9.53
CA ARG A 123 -31.89 -10.03 -10.47
C ARG A 123 -32.94 -8.92 -10.31
N LYS A 124 -34.20 -9.26 -10.03
CA LYS A 124 -35.27 -8.26 -9.85
C LYS A 124 -35.10 -7.36 -8.66
N GLN A 125 -34.29 -7.76 -7.70
CA GLN A 125 -33.98 -7.01 -6.46
C GLN A 125 -32.74 -6.14 -6.58
N MET A 126 -32.01 -6.25 -7.69
CA MET A 126 -30.73 -5.55 -7.90
C MET A 126 -30.90 -4.34 -8.80
N ALA A 127 -30.10 -3.31 -8.54
CA ALA A 127 -30.03 -2.12 -9.38
C ALA A 127 -28.57 -1.83 -9.72
N GLN A 128 -28.32 -1.41 -10.95
CA GLN A 128 -27.00 -0.90 -11.33
C GLN A 128 -26.86 0.53 -10.84
N LEU A 129 -25.83 0.77 -10.04
CA LEU A 129 -25.46 2.12 -9.65
C LEU A 129 -24.45 2.71 -10.64
N PRO A 130 -24.53 4.01 -10.93
CA PRO A 130 -23.48 4.69 -11.69
C PRO A 130 -22.17 4.72 -10.89
N PHE A 131 -21.04 4.74 -11.59
CA PHE A 131 -19.76 4.96 -10.91
C PHE A 131 -19.74 6.30 -10.19
N PRO A 132 -19.18 6.38 -8.99
CA PRO A 132 -19.00 7.64 -8.30
C PRO A 132 -18.21 8.62 -9.18
N ALA A 133 -18.65 9.85 -9.21
CA ALA A 133 -17.98 10.95 -9.88
C ALA A 133 -17.91 10.89 -11.42
N LEU A 134 -18.52 9.91 -12.08
CA LEU A 134 -18.52 9.82 -13.56
C LEU A 134 -19.13 11.06 -14.22
N ASP A 135 -20.19 11.60 -13.64
CA ASP A 135 -20.86 12.84 -14.08
C ASP A 135 -19.93 14.07 -14.02
N GLU A 136 -19.15 14.22 -12.96
CA GLU A 136 -18.15 15.30 -12.85
C GLU A 136 -17.02 15.12 -13.84
N LEU A 137 -16.51 13.89 -14.00
CA LEU A 137 -15.48 13.58 -14.99
C LEU A 137 -15.96 13.88 -16.42
N ALA A 138 -17.18 13.48 -16.77
CA ALA A 138 -17.74 13.78 -18.09
C ALA A 138 -17.93 15.27 -18.33
N ALA A 139 -18.31 16.03 -17.30
CA ALA A 139 -18.53 17.45 -17.41
C ALA A 139 -17.25 18.28 -17.69
N VAL A 140 -16.07 17.77 -17.29
CA VAL A 140 -14.81 18.50 -17.43
C VAL A 140 -13.98 18.10 -18.64
N VAL A 141 -14.34 17.03 -19.38
CA VAL A 141 -13.55 16.50 -20.52
C VAL A 141 -13.22 17.57 -21.55
N ALA A 142 -14.15 18.46 -21.88
CA ALA A 142 -13.89 19.53 -22.85
C ALA A 142 -12.71 20.44 -22.40
N TYR A 143 -12.68 20.81 -21.14
CA TYR A 143 -11.61 21.62 -20.59
C TYR A 143 -10.27 20.88 -20.48
N GLU A 144 -10.30 19.54 -20.32
CA GLU A 144 -9.09 18.71 -20.37
C GLU A 144 -8.48 18.71 -21.77
N ILE A 145 -9.32 18.67 -22.81
CA ILE A 145 -8.88 18.78 -24.21
C ILE A 145 -8.31 20.15 -24.46
N ASP A 146 -9.03 21.23 -24.09
CA ASP A 146 -8.58 22.60 -24.23
C ASP A 146 -7.20 22.82 -23.56
N PHE A 147 -7.01 22.24 -22.38
CA PHE A 147 -5.70 22.28 -21.69
C PHE A 147 -4.59 21.66 -22.53
N GLN A 148 -4.84 20.46 -23.08
CA GLN A 148 -3.83 19.74 -23.87
C GLN A 148 -3.49 20.51 -25.15
N ASP A 149 -4.49 21.06 -25.82
CA ASP A 149 -4.32 21.83 -27.05
C ASP A 149 -3.55 23.12 -26.79
N ALA A 150 -3.90 23.87 -25.75
CA ALA A 150 -3.21 25.08 -25.36
C ALA A 150 -1.75 24.79 -24.95
N LEU A 151 -1.52 23.76 -24.16
CA LEU A 151 -0.17 23.35 -23.75
C LEU A 151 0.70 22.97 -24.96
N TRP A 152 0.11 22.25 -25.93
CA TRP A 152 0.79 21.86 -27.17
C TRP A 152 1.15 23.07 -28.03
N GLN A 153 0.31 24.08 -28.05
CA GLN A 153 0.54 25.34 -28.81
C GLN A 153 1.51 26.29 -28.10
N GLY A 154 1.89 26.01 -26.84
CA GLY A 154 2.71 26.90 -26.02
C GLY A 154 1.92 28.08 -25.40
N ASP A 155 0.58 28.07 -25.50
CA ASP A 155 -0.28 29.03 -24.83
C ASP A 155 -0.50 28.62 -23.37
N TYR A 156 0.47 28.95 -22.53
CA TYR A 156 0.49 28.52 -21.14
C TYR A 156 -0.54 29.22 -20.25
N GLU A 157 -0.96 30.46 -20.66
CA GLU A 157 -2.03 31.17 -19.95
C GLU A 157 -3.37 30.46 -20.14
N SER A 158 -3.75 30.19 -21.38
CA SER A 158 -4.97 29.45 -21.72
C SER A 158 -4.96 28.04 -21.17
N ALA A 159 -3.78 27.38 -21.14
CA ALA A 159 -3.63 26.05 -20.50
C ALA A 159 -3.91 26.16 -18.99
N CYS A 160 -3.38 27.14 -18.29
CA CYS A 160 -3.65 27.35 -16.86
C CYS A 160 -5.13 27.58 -16.60
N GLU A 161 -5.79 28.46 -17.37
CA GLU A 161 -7.23 28.73 -17.24
C GLU A 161 -8.08 27.48 -17.48
N SER A 162 -7.75 26.68 -18.49
CA SER A 162 -8.45 25.41 -18.78
C SER A 162 -8.31 24.41 -17.64
N ALA A 163 -7.11 24.31 -17.06
CA ALA A 163 -6.89 23.47 -15.86
C ALA A 163 -7.68 23.99 -14.64
N GLU A 164 -7.81 25.30 -14.44
CA GLU A 164 -8.64 25.88 -13.39
C GLU A 164 -10.14 25.58 -13.60
N ARG A 165 -10.61 25.55 -14.86
CA ARG A 165 -11.99 25.13 -15.19
C ARG A 165 -12.22 23.65 -14.87
N VAL A 166 -11.26 22.78 -15.21
CA VAL A 166 -11.32 21.35 -14.79
C VAL A 166 -11.45 21.26 -13.27
N LEU A 167 -10.58 21.93 -12.52
CA LEU A 167 -10.61 21.94 -11.06
C LEU A 167 -11.95 22.44 -10.49
N GLY A 168 -12.58 23.42 -11.14
CA GLY A 168 -13.88 23.94 -10.76
C GLY A 168 -15.02 22.92 -10.89
N GLY A 169 -14.89 21.94 -11.78
CA GLY A 169 -15.87 20.87 -11.98
C GLY A 169 -15.67 19.61 -11.15
N LEU A 170 -14.55 19.51 -10.41
CA LEU A 170 -14.18 18.31 -9.65
C LEU A 170 -14.37 18.53 -8.14
N ALA A 171 -15.55 18.25 -7.60
CA ALA A 171 -15.88 18.48 -6.19
C ALA A 171 -15.84 17.21 -5.34
N LYS A 172 -16.22 16.04 -5.91
CA LYS A 172 -16.39 14.80 -5.15
C LYS A 172 -15.09 14.33 -4.45
N PRO A 173 -15.19 13.79 -3.22
CA PRO A 173 -14.02 13.28 -2.47
C PRO A 173 -13.23 12.21 -3.20
N ASP A 174 -13.91 11.34 -3.96
CA ASP A 174 -13.29 10.27 -4.76
C ASP A 174 -12.33 10.81 -5.84
N LEU A 175 -12.51 12.07 -6.25
CA LEU A 175 -11.65 12.74 -7.24
C LEU A 175 -10.49 13.52 -6.60
N ARG A 176 -10.27 13.39 -5.29
CA ARG A 176 -9.21 14.15 -4.59
C ARG A 176 -7.83 13.95 -5.21
N GLY A 177 -7.49 12.71 -5.58
CA GLY A 177 -6.23 12.41 -6.26
C GLY A 177 -6.16 13.03 -7.65
N TYR A 178 -7.25 13.00 -8.38
CA TYR A 178 -7.33 13.61 -9.71
C TYR A 178 -7.24 15.13 -9.63
N ARG A 179 -7.86 15.76 -8.65
CA ARG A 179 -7.64 17.20 -8.37
C ARG A 179 -6.19 17.51 -8.05
N ALA A 180 -5.48 16.64 -7.31
CA ALA A 180 -4.06 16.84 -7.06
C ALA A 180 -3.24 16.87 -8.35
N LEU A 181 -3.55 15.98 -9.30
CA LEU A 181 -2.94 15.98 -10.63
C LEU A 181 -3.24 17.29 -11.37
N TRP A 182 -4.50 17.72 -11.40
CA TRP A 182 -4.88 18.95 -12.10
C TRP A 182 -4.30 20.22 -11.47
N HIS A 183 -4.18 20.27 -10.14
CA HIS A 183 -3.41 21.34 -9.49
C HIS A 183 -1.93 21.31 -9.87
N TYR A 184 -1.34 20.12 -10.00
CA TYR A 184 0.03 20.01 -10.48
C TYR A 184 0.17 20.50 -11.93
N LEU A 185 -0.73 20.12 -12.83
CA LEU A 185 -0.73 20.54 -14.24
C LEU A 185 -0.96 22.04 -14.38
N ALA A 186 -1.93 22.61 -13.64
CA ALA A 186 -2.15 24.05 -13.58
C ALA A 186 -0.92 24.81 -13.06
N GLY A 187 -0.26 24.25 -12.03
CA GLY A 187 0.98 24.82 -11.49
C GLY A 187 2.12 24.82 -12.50
N ILE A 188 2.25 23.75 -13.33
CA ILE A 188 3.24 23.70 -14.41
C ILE A 188 2.93 24.72 -15.50
N ALA A 189 1.68 24.81 -15.97
CA ALA A 189 1.28 25.78 -16.97
C ALA A 189 1.54 27.21 -16.47
N ALA A 190 1.15 27.53 -15.23
CA ALA A 190 1.44 28.81 -14.62
C ALA A 190 2.94 29.11 -14.48
N TRP A 191 3.75 28.11 -14.14
CA TRP A 191 5.21 28.27 -14.06
C TRP A 191 5.82 28.57 -15.44
N LEU A 192 5.35 27.88 -16.49
CA LEU A 192 5.80 28.13 -17.86
C LEU A 192 5.40 29.55 -18.34
N ALA A 193 4.16 29.98 -18.09
CA ALA A 193 3.72 31.35 -18.37
C ALA A 193 4.58 32.39 -17.64
N SER A 194 4.89 32.16 -16.36
CA SER A 194 5.79 33.01 -15.59
C SER A 194 7.20 33.06 -16.18
N ALA A 195 7.71 31.97 -16.72
CA ALA A 195 9.02 31.92 -17.38
C ALA A 195 9.05 32.74 -18.68
N GLU A 196 7.91 32.90 -19.34
CA GLU A 196 7.73 33.80 -20.49
C GLU A 196 7.48 35.28 -20.10
N GLY A 197 7.45 35.54 -18.80
CA GLY A 197 7.34 36.91 -18.27
C GLY A 197 5.92 37.40 -18.01
N VAL A 198 4.93 36.49 -17.98
CA VAL A 198 3.54 36.85 -17.66
C VAL A 198 3.43 37.22 -16.18
N PRO A 199 2.94 38.43 -15.83
CA PRO A 199 2.84 38.87 -14.45
C PRO A 199 1.95 37.95 -13.59
N ASP A 200 2.26 37.83 -12.28
CA ASP A 200 1.49 37.13 -11.27
C ASP A 200 1.40 35.60 -11.41
N PHE A 201 1.83 35.02 -12.53
CA PHE A 201 1.76 33.58 -12.76
C PHE A 201 2.72 32.77 -11.86
N ASP A 202 3.82 33.37 -11.38
CA ASP A 202 4.67 32.72 -10.36
C ASP A 202 3.91 32.47 -9.03
N THR A 203 3.05 33.42 -8.64
CA THR A 203 2.19 33.27 -7.46
C THR A 203 1.11 32.22 -7.68
N LYS A 204 0.49 32.20 -8.89
CA LYS A 204 -0.46 31.15 -9.28
C LYS A 204 0.18 29.76 -9.23
N ALA A 205 1.38 29.60 -9.80
CA ALA A 205 2.12 28.33 -9.80
C ALA A 205 2.34 27.80 -8.36
N ARG A 206 2.82 28.64 -7.46
CA ARG A 206 3.01 28.29 -6.06
C ARG A 206 1.71 27.88 -5.36
N THR A 207 0.63 28.62 -5.62
CA THR A 207 -0.69 28.32 -5.07
C THR A 207 -1.16 26.94 -5.51
N HIS A 208 -1.06 26.63 -6.80
CA HIS A 208 -1.45 25.33 -7.32
C HIS A 208 -0.58 24.18 -6.78
N PHE A 209 0.73 24.34 -6.69
CA PHE A 209 1.59 23.32 -6.08
C PHE A 209 1.28 23.08 -4.60
N ASP A 210 0.93 24.13 -3.85
CA ASP A 210 0.48 24.00 -2.46
C ASP A 210 -0.86 23.27 -2.36
N GLN A 211 -1.80 23.55 -3.25
CA GLN A 211 -3.09 22.86 -3.33
C GLN A 211 -2.91 21.37 -3.74
N ALA A 212 -2.02 21.08 -4.68
CA ALA A 212 -1.69 19.71 -5.06
C ALA A 212 -1.14 18.90 -3.85
N LYS A 213 -0.22 19.50 -3.08
CA LYS A 213 0.29 18.94 -1.85
C LYS A 213 -0.81 18.69 -0.82
N LYS A 214 -1.74 19.63 -0.63
CA LYS A 214 -2.87 19.51 0.31
C LYS A 214 -3.86 18.42 -0.13
N ALA A 215 -4.00 18.21 -1.43
CA ALA A 215 -4.87 17.20 -1.98
C ALA A 215 -4.29 15.77 -1.84
N THR A 216 -2.97 15.61 -1.88
CA THR A 216 -2.31 14.31 -1.68
C THR A 216 -0.97 14.45 -0.98
N THR A 217 -0.75 13.60 0.02
CA THR A 217 0.55 13.44 0.70
C THR A 217 1.36 12.27 0.11
N ALA A 218 0.73 11.47 -0.77
CA ALA A 218 1.36 10.29 -1.38
C ALA A 218 2.46 10.61 -2.40
N VAL A 219 2.60 11.88 -2.79
CA VAL A 219 3.57 12.33 -3.80
C VAL A 219 4.58 13.30 -3.17
N PRO A 220 5.70 12.81 -2.61
CA PRO A 220 6.65 13.61 -1.82
C PRO A 220 7.23 14.82 -2.57
N TRP A 221 7.45 14.69 -3.89
CA TRP A 221 8.01 15.78 -4.69
C TRP A 221 7.05 16.96 -4.86
N LEU A 222 5.73 16.79 -4.72
CA LEU A 222 4.78 17.92 -4.66
C LEU A 222 5.06 18.84 -3.48
N ALA A 223 5.51 18.29 -2.34
CA ALA A 223 5.93 19.07 -1.19
C ALA A 223 7.15 19.96 -1.50
N ARG A 224 8.04 19.50 -2.38
CA ARG A 224 9.18 20.30 -2.84
C ARG A 224 8.75 21.42 -3.79
N LEU A 225 7.84 21.13 -4.71
CA LEU A 225 7.29 22.12 -5.62
C LEU A 225 6.52 23.23 -4.89
N SER A 226 5.75 22.90 -3.85
CA SER A 226 5.04 23.89 -3.03
C SER A 226 5.98 24.87 -2.32
N ARG A 227 7.26 24.53 -2.18
CA ARG A 227 8.32 25.40 -1.63
C ARG A 227 9.12 26.13 -2.72
N TYR A 228 8.74 25.98 -3.99
CA TYR A 228 9.38 26.69 -5.09
C TYR A 228 9.33 28.20 -4.85
N GLY A 229 10.48 28.86 -5.00
CA GLY A 229 10.61 30.31 -4.75
C GLY A 229 10.63 30.75 -3.29
N LEU A 230 10.37 29.87 -2.32
CA LEU A 230 10.49 30.18 -0.89
C LEU A 230 11.95 30.01 -0.41
N LYS A 231 12.91 30.65 -1.07
CA LYS A 231 14.25 30.83 -0.52
C LYS A 231 14.20 31.89 0.59
N LYS A 232 13.77 31.53 1.79
CA LYS A 232 14.07 32.26 3.01
C LYS A 232 14.69 31.30 4.01
N ALA A 233 15.87 31.76 4.44
CA ALA A 233 16.71 31.15 5.46
C ALA A 233 15.92 30.78 6.71
N GLY A 234 16.20 29.59 7.26
CA GLY A 234 16.01 29.34 8.69
C GLY A 234 14.92 28.37 9.08
N SER A 235 14.82 27.16 8.50
CA SER A 235 14.18 26.09 9.25
C SER A 235 14.62 24.70 8.78
N ALA A 236 15.75 24.27 9.30
CA ALA A 236 16.14 22.84 9.22
C ALA A 236 15.09 21.93 9.87
N ALA A 237 14.37 22.42 10.88
CA ALA A 237 13.31 21.65 11.56
C ALA A 237 12.05 21.41 10.70
N GLN A 238 11.65 22.37 9.85
CA GLN A 238 10.50 22.18 8.95
C GLN A 238 10.82 21.25 7.76
N ASP A 239 12.09 21.11 7.39
CA ASP A 239 12.54 20.18 6.36
C ASP A 239 12.53 18.74 6.89
N ASP A 240 12.81 18.54 8.16
CA ASP A 240 12.81 17.21 8.79
C ASP A 240 11.38 16.66 8.94
N ASP A 241 10.41 17.47 9.33
CA ASP A 241 8.99 17.07 9.41
C ASP A 241 8.42 16.68 8.05
N GLY A 242 8.71 17.45 6.99
CA GLY A 242 8.26 17.11 5.64
C GLY A 242 8.92 15.84 5.08
N GLN A 243 10.18 15.59 5.44
CA GLN A 243 10.89 14.36 5.09
C GLN A 243 10.36 13.17 5.86
N ASN A 244 10.05 13.33 7.13
CA ASN A 244 9.48 12.28 7.97
C ASN A 244 8.07 11.88 7.48
N GLU A 245 7.25 12.85 7.09
CA GLU A 245 5.95 12.60 6.47
C GLU A 245 6.08 11.78 5.19
N ALA A 246 7.03 12.13 4.32
CA ALA A 246 7.29 11.39 3.09
C ALA A 246 7.72 9.92 3.37
N VAL A 247 8.54 9.70 4.38
CA VAL A 247 8.94 8.35 4.80
C VAL A 247 7.74 7.53 5.29
N VAL A 248 6.86 8.13 6.09
CA VAL A 248 5.65 7.45 6.56
C VAL A 248 4.73 7.08 5.40
N MET A 249 4.58 7.97 4.43
CA MET A 249 3.75 7.68 3.25
C MET A 249 4.35 6.57 2.38
N GLU A 250 5.66 6.53 2.21
CA GLU A 250 6.34 5.44 1.52
C GLU A 250 6.16 4.09 2.25
N GLN A 251 6.23 4.10 3.59
CA GLN A 251 5.93 2.93 4.40
C GLN A 251 4.47 2.46 4.23
N VAL A 252 3.52 3.39 4.22
CA VAL A 252 2.10 3.08 3.97
C VAL A 252 1.87 2.51 2.58
N GLU A 253 2.55 3.02 1.55
CA GLU A 253 2.45 2.49 0.19
C GLU A 253 2.97 1.05 0.10
N ARG A 254 4.06 0.73 0.81
CA ARG A 254 4.55 -0.66 0.89
C ARG A 254 3.58 -1.56 1.64
N LEU A 255 3.03 -1.09 2.76
CA LEU A 255 1.97 -1.82 3.49
C LEU A 255 0.76 -2.08 2.57
N GLU A 256 0.32 -1.07 1.82
CA GLU A 256 -0.76 -1.19 0.85
C GLU A 256 -0.46 -2.26 -0.22
N ALA A 257 0.77 -2.28 -0.76
CA ALA A 257 1.20 -3.29 -1.72
C ALA A 257 1.13 -4.70 -1.12
N VAL A 258 1.63 -4.88 0.10
CA VAL A 258 1.56 -6.17 0.81
C VAL A 258 0.11 -6.60 1.06
N LEU A 259 -0.77 -5.69 1.47
CA LEU A 259 -2.19 -6.00 1.66
C LEU A 259 -2.89 -6.35 0.36
N THR A 260 -2.48 -5.72 -0.74
CA THR A 260 -2.99 -6.04 -2.08
C THR A 260 -2.58 -7.45 -2.51
N ASP A 261 -1.31 -7.82 -2.30
CA ASP A 261 -0.78 -9.15 -2.63
C ASP A 261 -1.42 -10.26 -1.78
N LEU A 262 -1.73 -9.96 -0.52
CA LEU A 262 -2.42 -10.90 0.38
C LEU A 262 -3.92 -11.03 0.07
N GLY A 263 -4.46 -10.15 -0.77
CA GLY A 263 -5.88 -10.11 -1.15
C GLY A 263 -6.78 -9.43 -0.11
N THR A 264 -7.86 -8.82 -0.61
CA THR A 264 -8.77 -7.99 0.21
C THR A 264 -10.05 -8.71 0.62
N THR A 265 -10.43 -9.76 -0.10
CA THR A 265 -11.75 -10.40 0.03
C THR A 265 -11.77 -11.53 1.04
N HIS A 266 -10.67 -12.30 1.15
CA HIS A 266 -10.56 -13.44 2.05
C HIS A 266 -9.43 -13.28 3.05
N ASP A 267 -9.72 -13.51 4.33
CA ASP A 267 -8.72 -13.40 5.40
C ASP A 267 -7.66 -14.50 5.41
N ARG A 268 -7.78 -15.52 4.56
CA ARG A 268 -6.92 -16.73 4.62
C ARG A 268 -5.44 -16.45 4.42
N SER A 269 -5.08 -15.69 3.39
CA SER A 269 -3.68 -15.38 3.09
C SER A 269 -3.07 -14.47 4.16
N PHE A 270 -3.83 -13.47 4.61
CA PHE A 270 -3.41 -12.61 5.70
C PHE A 270 -3.26 -13.38 7.02
N ALA A 271 -4.25 -14.20 7.40
CA ALA A 271 -4.21 -15.00 8.61
C ALA A 271 -3.04 -16.01 8.59
N ARG A 272 -2.73 -16.60 7.44
CA ARG A 272 -1.57 -17.47 7.27
C ARG A 272 -0.26 -16.71 7.47
N ARG A 273 -0.11 -15.54 6.85
CA ARG A 273 1.07 -14.68 7.02
C ARG A 273 1.23 -14.23 8.47
N GLU A 274 0.14 -13.82 9.11
CA GLU A 274 0.15 -13.43 10.53
C GLU A 274 0.56 -14.60 11.42
N LYS A 275 0.01 -15.80 11.19
CA LYS A 275 0.40 -17.02 11.92
C LYS A 275 1.88 -17.36 11.71
N GLU A 276 2.38 -17.30 10.48
CA GLU A 276 3.78 -17.53 10.15
C GLU A 276 4.71 -16.59 10.93
N ILE A 277 4.35 -15.30 11.01
CA ILE A 277 5.09 -14.34 11.81
C ILE A 277 5.06 -14.69 13.29
N LEU A 278 3.88 -14.97 13.86
CA LEU A 278 3.74 -15.27 15.28
C LEU A 278 4.46 -16.55 15.67
N ASP A 279 4.33 -17.61 14.88
CA ASP A 279 5.02 -18.88 15.10
C ASP A 279 6.56 -18.69 15.02
N GLY A 280 7.02 -17.92 14.04
CA GLY A 280 8.43 -17.57 13.90
C GLY A 280 8.95 -16.79 15.11
N LEU A 281 8.26 -15.75 15.55
CA LEU A 281 8.66 -14.95 16.73
C LEU A 281 8.58 -15.72 18.06
N ALA A 282 7.81 -16.79 18.12
CA ALA A 282 7.77 -17.69 19.28
C ALA A 282 8.94 -18.67 19.31
N SER A 283 9.42 -19.11 18.14
CA SER A 283 10.52 -20.08 17.99
C SER A 283 11.87 -19.39 18.05
N ALA A 284 12.83 -19.97 18.77
CA ALA A 284 14.22 -19.46 18.77
C ALA A 284 14.91 -19.68 17.41
N GLU A 285 14.58 -20.77 16.71
CA GLU A 285 15.19 -21.13 15.42
C GLU A 285 14.63 -20.34 14.24
N GLN A 286 13.35 -19.96 14.31
CA GLN A 286 12.65 -19.24 13.24
C GLN A 286 12.49 -17.75 13.53
N PHE A 287 13.10 -17.26 14.63
CA PHE A 287 12.89 -15.90 15.10
C PHE A 287 13.24 -14.85 14.04
N GLU A 288 14.38 -14.98 13.41
CA GLU A 288 14.88 -14.06 12.38
C GLU A 288 13.96 -14.04 11.15
N VAL A 289 13.40 -15.18 10.76
CA VAL A 289 12.44 -15.27 9.65
C VAL A 289 11.14 -14.53 10.02
N GLY A 290 10.60 -14.83 11.21
CA GLY A 290 9.40 -14.14 11.72
C GLY A 290 9.63 -12.63 11.87
N HIS A 291 10.82 -12.22 12.31
CA HIS A 291 11.21 -10.82 12.48
C HIS A 291 11.30 -10.09 11.13
N ARG A 292 11.90 -10.70 10.11
CA ARG A 292 11.94 -10.15 8.74
C ARG A 292 10.52 -10.01 8.17
N LEU A 293 9.70 -11.07 8.24
CA LEU A 293 8.33 -11.05 7.75
C LEU A 293 7.44 -10.01 8.44
N LEU A 294 7.69 -9.76 9.73
CA LEU A 294 7.04 -8.66 10.45
C LEU A 294 7.39 -7.31 9.85
N GLY A 295 8.67 -7.05 9.57
CA GLY A 295 9.11 -5.80 8.94
C GLY A 295 8.45 -5.58 7.58
N GLU A 296 8.40 -6.61 6.74
CA GLU A 296 7.71 -6.56 5.45
C GLU A 296 6.22 -6.22 5.62
N LEU A 297 5.52 -6.91 6.53
CA LEU A 297 4.10 -6.67 6.78
C LEU A 297 3.81 -5.28 7.36
N LEU A 298 4.76 -4.67 8.06
CA LEU A 298 4.66 -3.30 8.57
C LEU A 298 5.03 -2.22 7.54
N GLY A 299 5.33 -2.61 6.30
CA GLY A 299 5.65 -1.70 5.20
C GLY A 299 7.10 -1.22 5.17
N PHE A 300 8.02 -1.88 5.87
CA PHE A 300 9.46 -1.68 5.69
C PHE A 300 9.97 -2.48 4.49
N GLU A 301 11.00 -1.98 3.84
CA GLU A 301 11.88 -2.83 3.07
C GLU A 301 12.70 -3.66 4.06
N ALA A 302 12.42 -4.95 4.15
CA ALA A 302 13.05 -5.83 5.11
C ALA A 302 13.79 -6.97 4.42
N GLY A 303 14.96 -7.29 4.93
CA GLY A 303 15.79 -8.33 4.34
C GLY A 303 16.69 -9.02 5.36
N LYS A 304 17.25 -10.13 4.90
CA LYS A 304 18.30 -10.89 5.57
C LYS A 304 19.24 -11.42 4.50
N ILE A 305 20.54 -11.35 4.72
CA ILE A 305 21.55 -11.91 3.84
C ILE A 305 22.32 -12.97 4.63
N GLU A 306 22.40 -14.16 4.10
CA GLU A 306 23.11 -15.28 4.74
C GLU A 306 24.58 -15.28 4.36
N GLN A 307 25.39 -14.47 5.05
CA GLN A 307 26.84 -14.41 4.95
C GLN A 307 27.47 -14.31 6.32
N ASP A 308 28.68 -14.80 6.50
CA ASP A 308 29.43 -14.65 7.75
C ASP A 308 29.60 -13.16 8.10
N GLY A 309 29.15 -12.77 9.30
CA GLY A 309 29.21 -11.39 9.79
C GLY A 309 28.09 -10.48 9.28
N SER A 310 27.13 -11.00 8.49
CA SER A 310 25.93 -10.26 8.14
C SER A 310 25.04 -10.07 9.38
N PRO A 311 24.24 -8.99 9.40
CA PRO A 311 23.23 -8.81 10.41
C PRO A 311 22.13 -9.87 10.28
N ASP A 312 21.43 -10.13 11.37
CA ASP A 312 20.09 -10.66 11.38
C ASP A 312 19.16 -9.68 10.61
N PRO A 313 17.84 -9.77 10.59
CA PRO A 313 17.07 -8.95 9.67
C PRO A 313 17.36 -7.44 9.83
N TRP A 314 17.15 -6.72 8.75
CA TRP A 314 17.18 -5.27 8.72
C TRP A 314 15.86 -4.72 8.16
N TRP A 315 15.46 -3.52 8.61
CA TRP A 315 14.28 -2.79 8.17
C TRP A 315 14.66 -1.40 7.70
N LEU A 316 14.35 -1.06 6.47
CA LEU A 316 14.66 0.22 5.86
C LEU A 316 13.38 0.94 5.43
N ALA A 317 13.27 2.22 5.75
CA ALA A 317 12.24 3.10 5.23
C ALA A 317 12.80 4.51 5.05
N GLY A 318 12.94 4.94 3.81
CA GLY A 318 13.54 6.21 3.45
C GLY A 318 14.93 6.40 4.07
N LYS A 319 15.08 7.43 4.91
CA LYS A 319 16.35 7.73 5.60
C LYS A 319 16.59 6.94 6.89
N TYR A 320 15.70 6.06 7.31
CA TYR A 320 15.80 5.30 8.55
C TYR A 320 16.04 3.84 8.31
N CYS A 321 17.09 3.31 8.89
CA CYS A 321 17.45 1.89 8.86
C CYS A 321 17.61 1.34 10.27
N LEU A 322 16.84 0.31 10.60
CA LEU A 322 17.03 -0.50 11.81
C LEU A 322 17.74 -1.78 11.38
N VAL A 323 18.88 -2.06 11.98
CA VAL A 323 19.63 -3.30 11.75
C VAL A 323 19.70 -4.09 13.03
N PHE A 324 19.26 -5.33 12.98
CA PHE A 324 19.05 -6.11 14.19
C PHE A 324 20.14 -7.17 14.39
N GLU A 325 20.35 -7.50 15.64
CA GLU A 325 21.05 -8.67 16.10
C GLU A 325 20.11 -9.42 17.04
N ASP A 326 19.60 -10.55 16.58
CA ASP A 326 18.59 -11.32 17.29
C ASP A 326 19.24 -12.34 18.24
N HIS A 327 19.07 -12.15 19.52
CA HIS A 327 19.59 -13.01 20.58
C HIS A 327 18.45 -13.74 21.31
N ALA A 328 17.45 -14.17 20.53
CA ALA A 328 16.19 -14.74 21.06
C ALA A 328 16.37 -16.11 21.72
N ALA A 329 17.41 -16.85 21.35
CA ALA A 329 17.73 -18.16 21.94
C ALA A 329 18.45 -18.07 23.30
N ALA A 330 18.88 -16.87 23.71
CA ALA A 330 19.57 -16.69 24.98
C ALA A 330 18.63 -16.89 26.17
N GLN A 331 19.16 -17.38 27.26
CA GLN A 331 18.43 -17.50 28.52
C GLN A 331 18.44 -16.16 29.28
N ASP A 332 17.39 -15.88 30.04
CA ASP A 332 17.20 -14.60 30.76
C ASP A 332 18.34 -14.27 31.75
N ASP A 333 18.97 -15.29 32.30
CA ASP A 333 20.10 -15.17 33.22
C ASP A 333 21.48 -15.08 32.54
N GLY A 334 21.50 -15.24 31.20
CA GLY A 334 22.68 -15.16 30.36
C GLY A 334 23.40 -13.81 30.40
N LEU A 335 24.52 -13.73 29.67
CA LEU A 335 25.38 -12.54 29.58
C LEU A 335 25.61 -12.19 28.09
N VAL A 336 25.52 -10.92 27.76
CA VAL A 336 26.01 -10.42 26.46
C VAL A 336 27.55 -10.36 26.55
N ASP A 337 28.24 -11.15 25.73
CA ASP A 337 29.71 -11.18 25.68
C ASP A 337 30.28 -10.16 24.68
N VAL A 338 31.60 -10.05 24.65
CA VAL A 338 32.32 -9.12 23.76
C VAL A 338 32.13 -9.45 22.28
N LYS A 339 32.04 -10.72 21.94
CA LYS A 339 31.87 -11.18 20.54
C LYS A 339 30.52 -10.65 19.99
N LYS A 340 29.42 -10.90 20.72
CA LYS A 340 28.09 -10.42 20.36
C LYS A 340 28.00 -8.90 20.32
N ALA A 341 28.59 -8.21 21.31
CA ALA A 341 28.61 -6.75 21.35
C ALA A 341 29.40 -6.12 20.17
N ARG A 342 30.51 -6.72 19.76
CA ARG A 342 31.26 -6.30 18.57
C ARG A 342 30.48 -6.56 17.29
N GLN A 343 29.84 -7.72 17.18
CA GLN A 343 29.05 -8.10 16.03
C GLN A 343 27.96 -7.05 15.78
N VAL A 344 27.08 -6.78 16.74
CA VAL A 344 26.00 -5.80 16.57
C VAL A 344 26.53 -4.39 16.29
N SER A 345 27.65 -3.99 16.91
CA SER A 345 28.25 -2.67 16.69
C SER A 345 28.85 -2.49 15.28
N SER A 346 29.19 -3.57 14.59
CA SER A 346 29.74 -3.53 13.22
C SER A 346 28.68 -3.49 12.12
N HIS A 347 27.42 -3.86 12.41
CA HIS A 347 26.34 -3.92 11.44
C HIS A 347 26.10 -2.64 10.63
N PRO A 348 26.19 -1.41 11.17
CA PRO A 348 26.02 -0.20 10.38
C PRO A 348 27.04 -0.04 9.25
N ALA A 349 28.28 -0.47 9.44
CA ALA A 349 29.30 -0.44 8.40
C ALA A 349 28.97 -1.47 7.33
N TRP A 350 28.68 -2.70 7.75
CA TRP A 350 28.29 -3.78 6.84
C TRP A 350 27.08 -3.42 5.96
N MET A 351 26.05 -2.79 6.54
CA MET A 351 24.86 -2.36 5.82
C MET A 351 25.20 -1.37 4.69
N ARG A 352 26.05 -0.37 4.97
CA ARG A 352 26.45 0.63 3.96
C ARG A 352 27.16 0.02 2.75
N ASP A 353 27.91 -1.05 2.98
CA ASP A 353 28.71 -1.71 1.95
C ASP A 353 27.92 -2.73 1.14
N ASN A 354 26.86 -3.33 1.71
CA ASN A 354 26.21 -4.50 1.14
C ASN A 354 24.72 -4.31 0.79
N VAL A 355 24.04 -3.30 1.32
CA VAL A 355 22.60 -3.10 1.07
C VAL A 355 22.36 -1.82 0.29
N GLN A 356 21.88 -1.97 -0.93
CA GLN A 356 21.52 -0.84 -1.79
C GLN A 356 20.43 0.02 -1.12
N GLY A 357 20.61 1.33 -1.15
CA GLY A 357 19.66 2.27 -0.50
C GLY A 357 20.00 2.60 0.96
N SER A 358 20.88 1.84 1.63
CA SER A 358 21.29 2.14 3.00
C SER A 358 22.39 3.19 3.13
N SER A 359 23.11 3.51 2.04
CA SER A 359 24.27 4.43 2.06
C SER A 359 23.93 5.84 2.53
N GLY A 360 22.73 6.32 2.26
CA GLY A 360 22.22 7.63 2.71
C GLY A 360 21.34 7.57 3.97
N ALA A 361 21.16 6.40 4.57
CA ALA A 361 20.29 6.21 5.72
C ALA A 361 21.04 6.39 7.05
N GLU A 362 20.32 6.86 8.06
CA GLU A 362 20.73 6.78 9.45
C GLU A 362 20.50 5.35 9.92
N ILE A 363 21.58 4.62 10.24
CA ILE A 363 21.53 3.20 10.57
C ILE A 363 21.66 3.03 12.07
N LEU A 364 20.65 2.44 12.71
CA LEU A 364 20.59 2.17 14.13
C LEU A 364 20.78 0.67 14.40
N PRO A 365 21.88 0.24 15.01
CA PRO A 365 22.04 -1.14 15.43
C PRO A 365 21.20 -1.42 16.68
N VAL A 366 20.42 -2.50 16.64
CA VAL A 366 19.49 -2.87 17.72
C VAL A 366 19.75 -4.31 18.15
N LEU A 367 20.02 -4.52 19.43
CA LEU A 367 20.13 -5.82 20.05
C LEU A 367 18.76 -6.25 20.61
N VAL A 368 18.19 -7.30 20.05
CA VAL A 368 16.95 -7.92 20.55
C VAL A 368 17.31 -9.09 21.47
N THR A 369 17.08 -8.98 22.77
CA THR A 369 17.57 -9.97 23.73
C THR A 369 16.70 -10.08 24.98
N PRO A 370 16.54 -11.25 25.59
CA PRO A 370 15.97 -11.42 26.92
C PRO A 370 16.97 -11.07 28.03
N VAL A 371 18.26 -11.01 27.70
CA VAL A 371 19.36 -10.88 28.65
C VAL A 371 19.41 -9.48 29.27
N LYS A 372 19.67 -9.39 30.58
CA LYS A 372 19.73 -8.14 31.33
C LYS A 372 21.16 -7.79 31.81
N LYS A 373 22.15 -8.60 31.50
CA LYS A 373 23.54 -8.45 31.98
C LYS A 373 24.51 -8.47 30.79
N ALA A 374 25.61 -7.76 30.90
CA ALA A 374 26.69 -7.79 29.93
C ALA A 374 28.04 -7.88 30.65
N LYS A 375 29.02 -8.53 30.02
CA LYS A 375 30.39 -8.51 30.52
C LYS A 375 30.93 -7.08 30.50
N SER A 376 31.72 -6.71 31.54
CA SER A 376 32.31 -5.38 31.61
C SER A 376 33.12 -5.02 30.37
N THR A 377 33.77 -6.01 29.75
CA THR A 377 34.52 -5.86 28.49
C THR A 377 33.64 -5.65 27.26
N ALA A 378 32.36 -5.97 27.32
CA ALA A 378 31.38 -5.74 26.22
C ALA A 378 30.82 -4.30 26.26
N MET A 379 30.75 -3.67 27.41
CA MET A 379 30.12 -2.37 27.63
C MET A 379 30.59 -1.24 26.69
N PRO A 380 31.90 -1.11 26.37
CA PRO A 380 32.34 -0.08 25.41
C PRO A 380 31.70 -0.17 24.03
N HIS A 381 31.45 -1.40 23.55
CA HIS A 381 30.86 -1.67 22.24
C HIS A 381 29.36 -1.43 22.23
N LEU A 382 28.67 -1.44 23.37
CA LEU A 382 27.23 -1.28 23.52
C LEU A 382 26.79 0.20 23.66
N LYS A 383 27.72 1.16 23.68
CA LYS A 383 27.40 2.58 23.81
C LYS A 383 26.68 3.17 22.61
N ALA A 384 26.90 2.63 21.40
CA ALA A 384 26.25 3.05 20.15
C ALA A 384 25.16 2.04 19.69
N VAL A 385 24.82 1.07 20.52
CA VAL A 385 23.85 0.03 20.23
C VAL A 385 22.59 0.29 21.04
N SER A 386 21.43 0.20 20.39
CA SER A 386 20.14 0.24 21.07
C SER A 386 19.75 -1.16 21.56
N ILE A 387 18.94 -1.23 22.60
CA ILE A 387 18.40 -2.50 23.11
C ILE A 387 16.88 -2.53 22.93
N TRP A 388 16.39 -3.70 22.54
CA TRP A 388 14.98 -4.02 22.58
C TRP A 388 14.78 -5.32 23.37
N PRO A 389 14.32 -5.22 24.63
CA PRO A 389 14.05 -6.41 25.42
C PRO A 389 13.08 -7.34 24.67
N LEU A 390 13.40 -8.64 24.59
CA LEU A 390 12.65 -9.61 23.80
C LEU A 390 11.15 -9.64 24.15
N SER A 391 10.80 -9.53 25.41
CA SER A 391 9.41 -9.49 25.87
C SER A 391 8.68 -8.24 25.39
N GLU A 392 9.35 -7.07 25.42
CA GLU A 392 8.79 -5.82 24.90
C GLU A 392 8.64 -5.86 23.37
N PHE A 393 9.62 -6.43 22.67
CA PHE A 393 9.56 -6.62 21.23
C PHE A 393 8.37 -7.48 20.85
N ARG A 394 8.20 -8.65 21.49
CA ARG A 394 7.07 -9.55 21.21
C ARG A 394 5.71 -8.91 21.52
N ALA A 395 5.60 -8.18 22.61
CA ALA A 395 4.38 -7.45 22.96
C ALA A 395 4.05 -6.37 21.92
N TRP A 396 5.06 -5.61 21.50
CA TRP A 396 4.91 -4.60 20.45
C TRP A 396 4.56 -5.23 19.09
N ALA A 397 5.19 -6.35 18.72
CA ALA A 397 4.90 -7.08 17.49
C ALA A 397 3.43 -7.53 17.44
N ASN A 398 2.91 -8.13 18.52
CA ASN A 398 1.52 -8.53 18.63
C ASN A 398 0.56 -7.33 18.49
N SER A 399 0.87 -6.21 19.14
CA SER A 399 0.08 -4.96 19.02
C SER A 399 0.12 -4.40 17.59
N SER A 400 1.27 -4.47 16.94
CA SER A 400 1.46 -3.99 15.55
C SER A 400 0.70 -4.86 14.56
N LEU A 401 0.72 -6.19 14.70
CA LEU A 401 -0.07 -7.12 13.90
C LEU A 401 -1.57 -6.84 14.06
N SER A 402 -2.03 -6.62 15.29
CA SER A 402 -3.43 -6.24 15.56
C SER A 402 -3.80 -4.93 14.86
N THR A 403 -2.90 -3.95 14.86
CA THR A 403 -3.09 -2.67 14.17
C THR A 403 -3.19 -2.86 12.64
N VAL A 404 -2.33 -3.66 12.05
CA VAL A 404 -2.40 -3.96 10.60
C VAL A 404 -3.68 -4.71 10.26
N ARG A 405 -4.14 -5.62 11.12
CA ARG A 405 -5.42 -6.32 10.95
C ARG A 405 -6.61 -5.34 10.95
N GLU A 406 -6.62 -4.33 11.82
CA GLU A 406 -7.64 -3.28 11.82
C GLU A 406 -7.58 -2.41 10.56
N LEU A 407 -6.38 -2.02 10.12
CA LEU A 407 -6.20 -1.26 8.87
C LEU A 407 -6.69 -2.07 7.66
N ARG A 408 -6.43 -3.38 7.64
CA ARG A 408 -6.90 -4.27 6.57
C ARG A 408 -8.42 -4.34 6.48
N LYS A 409 -9.15 -4.32 7.59
CA LYS A 409 -10.63 -4.34 7.58
C LYS A 409 -11.24 -3.17 6.79
N THR A 410 -10.56 -2.04 6.76
CA THR A 410 -10.98 -0.85 6.04
C THR A 410 -10.34 -0.71 4.66
N PHE A 411 -9.36 -1.56 4.33
CA PHE A 411 -8.68 -1.57 3.06
C PHE A 411 -9.55 -2.23 1.99
N VAL A 412 -9.83 -1.52 0.92
CA VAL A 412 -10.67 -1.99 -0.20
C VAL A 412 -9.82 -2.17 -1.46
N GLU A 413 -9.01 -1.16 -1.79
CA GLU A 413 -8.20 -1.14 -3.00
C GLU A 413 -6.98 -0.25 -2.84
N ALA A 414 -5.94 -0.54 -3.61
CA ALA A 414 -4.73 0.26 -3.67
C ALA A 414 -5.02 1.67 -4.23
N GLY A 415 -4.30 2.67 -3.73
CA GLY A 415 -4.42 4.05 -4.19
C GLY A 415 -5.51 4.87 -3.50
N ASN A 416 -6.20 4.33 -2.49
CA ASN A 416 -7.19 5.09 -1.73
C ASN A 416 -6.51 6.09 -0.78
N LEU A 417 -6.53 7.38 -1.15
CA LEU A 417 -5.85 8.42 -0.38
C LEU A 417 -6.43 8.64 1.02
N ILE A 418 -7.72 8.41 1.21
CA ILE A 418 -8.36 8.53 2.53
C ILE A 418 -7.84 7.41 3.43
N TRP A 419 -7.77 6.18 2.90
CA TRP A 419 -7.21 5.05 3.64
C TRP A 419 -5.73 5.28 3.96
N ARG A 420 -4.93 5.74 2.99
CA ARG A 420 -3.50 6.05 3.19
C ARG A 420 -3.28 7.10 4.29
N ALA A 421 -4.06 8.19 4.27
CA ALA A 421 -3.98 9.22 5.29
C ALA A 421 -4.32 8.66 6.68
N ASN A 422 -5.39 7.86 6.78
CA ASN A 422 -5.76 7.20 8.03
C ASN A 422 -4.68 6.20 8.48
N ALA A 423 -4.14 5.39 7.57
CA ALA A 423 -3.08 4.44 7.88
C ALA A 423 -1.83 5.15 8.40
N ALA A 424 -1.42 6.27 7.78
CA ALA A 424 -0.29 7.07 8.24
C ALA A 424 -0.47 7.57 9.69
N GLU A 425 -1.65 8.11 10.01
CA GLU A 425 -1.96 8.56 11.37
C GLU A 425 -2.00 7.42 12.37
N VAL A 426 -2.56 6.27 11.99
CA VAL A 426 -2.58 5.07 12.84
C VAL A 426 -1.17 4.55 13.08
N LEU A 427 -0.31 4.44 12.05
CA LEU A 427 1.07 3.99 12.22
C LEU A 427 1.86 4.94 13.14
N LYS A 428 1.68 6.25 13.00
CA LYS A 428 2.31 7.26 13.88
C LYS A 428 1.84 7.11 15.33
N SER A 429 0.53 7.12 15.55
CA SER A 429 -0.06 7.08 16.90
C SER A 429 0.23 5.77 17.64
N ARG A 430 0.41 4.66 16.92
CA ARG A 430 0.77 3.35 17.48
C ARG A 430 2.27 3.12 17.59
N GLY A 431 3.11 4.08 17.20
CA GLY A 431 4.57 3.97 17.26
C GLY A 431 5.16 2.93 16.32
N ILE A 432 4.49 2.70 15.17
CA ILE A 432 4.89 1.76 14.11
C ILE A 432 5.59 2.52 12.96
N ALA A 433 5.23 3.78 12.74
CA ALA A 433 5.85 4.62 11.72
C ALA A 433 7.38 4.69 11.91
N ALA A 434 8.12 4.53 10.81
CA ALA A 434 9.58 4.42 10.83
C ALA A 434 10.29 5.54 11.61
N PRO A 435 9.96 6.85 11.43
CA PRO A 435 10.57 7.92 12.22
C PRO A 435 10.30 7.78 13.72
N THR A 436 9.07 7.41 14.09
CA THR A 436 8.66 7.26 15.49
C THR A 436 9.32 6.06 16.15
N LEU A 437 9.35 4.92 15.46
CA LEU A 437 9.99 3.70 15.93
C LEU A 437 11.49 3.90 16.11
N PHE A 438 12.14 4.51 15.10
CA PHE A 438 13.57 4.83 15.12
C PHE A 438 13.92 5.72 16.31
N SER A 439 13.23 6.84 16.51
CA SER A 439 13.46 7.77 17.64
C SER A 439 13.26 7.08 18.98
N ARG A 440 12.24 6.24 19.12
CA ARG A 440 11.98 5.47 20.35
C ARG A 440 13.13 4.53 20.68
N LEU A 441 13.65 3.80 19.69
CA LEU A 441 14.73 2.85 19.89
C LEU A 441 16.08 3.55 20.11
N LYS A 442 16.34 4.64 19.39
CA LYS A 442 17.55 5.45 19.55
C LYS A 442 17.75 5.95 20.99
N GLY A 443 16.64 6.21 21.71
CA GLY A 443 16.68 6.58 23.12
C GLY A 443 17.01 5.43 24.10
N LYS A 444 17.02 4.16 23.64
CA LYS A 444 17.26 2.98 24.49
C LYS A 444 18.68 2.43 24.31
N ILE A 445 19.67 3.13 24.78
CA ILE A 445 21.10 2.72 24.67
C ILE A 445 21.36 1.47 25.51
N ALA A 446 21.88 0.39 24.90
CA ALA A 446 22.10 -0.90 25.54
C ALA A 446 23.02 -0.83 26.75
N ALA A 447 24.08 0.02 26.70
CA ALA A 447 24.99 0.23 27.82
C ALA A 447 24.32 0.81 29.08
N ASN A 448 23.18 1.51 28.93
CA ASN A 448 22.42 2.08 30.05
C ASN A 448 21.41 1.10 30.64
N PHE A 449 20.99 0.09 29.87
CA PHE A 449 20.01 -0.91 30.27
C PHE A 449 20.63 -2.18 30.86
N LEU A 450 21.79 -2.58 30.33
CA LEU A 450 22.41 -3.83 30.72
C LEU A 450 23.30 -3.60 31.95
N ARG A 451 23.12 -4.46 32.96
CA ARG A 451 23.99 -4.43 34.14
C ARG A 451 25.37 -4.99 33.82
N SER A 452 26.42 -4.23 34.05
CA SER A 452 27.78 -4.71 33.88
C SER A 452 28.16 -5.74 34.93
N VAL A 453 28.74 -6.85 34.47
CA VAL A 453 29.28 -7.92 35.33
C VAL A 453 30.72 -8.18 34.92
N SER A 454 31.57 -8.37 35.89
CA SER A 454 33.00 -8.70 35.71
C SER A 454 33.19 -10.09 35.13
#